data_df4aa65cfd9ec65cb6581d75ed5df0c6
#
_entry.id   df4aa65cfd9ec65cb6581d75ed5df0c6
#
_cell.length_a   1.000
_cell.length_b   1.000
_cell.length_c   1.000
_cell.angle_alpha   90.00
_cell.angle_beta   90.00
_cell.angle_gamma   90.00
#
_symmetry.space_group_name_H-M   'P 1'
#
loop_
_entity.id
_entity.type
_entity.pdbx_description
1 polymer ?
#
loop_
_entity_poly.entity_id
_entity_poly.type
_entity_poly.pdbx_seq_one_letter_code
_entity_poly.pdbx_strand_id
1 'polypeptide(L)'
;MNSLNVKLMNNTPTIVVHPYIKRSRGSKEILLEEAIKLVQAINLNCIYSSLVGIDSINPKTYLKSGYVIFLKQKVIDLSAELIFLNT
;
A
#
# COMPACT_ATOMS: atom_id res chain seq x y z
N MET A 1 20.42 12.60 -14.51
CA MET A 1 19.84 11.86 -13.39
C MET A 1 20.91 11.08 -12.65
N ASN A 2 20.79 11.02 -11.36
CA ASN A 2 21.75 10.30 -10.52
C ASN A 2 21.40 8.82 -10.47
N SER A 3 22.29 7.96 -10.98
CA SER A 3 22.08 6.51 -10.98
C SER A 3 21.98 5.93 -9.57
N LEU A 4 22.57 6.61 -8.58
CA LEU A 4 22.47 6.19 -7.19
C LEU A 4 21.04 6.22 -6.68
N ASN A 5 20.27 7.24 -7.04
CA ASN A 5 18.86 7.34 -6.65
C ASN A 5 18.04 6.19 -7.22
N VAL A 6 18.32 5.79 -8.44
CA VAL A 6 17.65 4.64 -9.06
C VAL A 6 17.95 3.36 -8.27
N LYS A 7 19.21 3.18 -7.86
CA LYS A 7 19.59 2.02 -7.06
C LYS A 7 18.88 1.97 -5.71
N LEU A 8 18.77 3.12 -5.03
CA LEU A 8 18.13 3.19 -3.71
C LEU A 8 16.66 2.82 -3.76
N MET A 9 15.99 3.04 -4.89
CA MET A 9 14.58 2.72 -5.07
C MET A 9 14.35 1.34 -5.67
N ASN A 10 15.42 0.66 -6.07
CA ASN A 10 15.28 -0.64 -6.74
C ASN A 10 14.99 -1.74 -5.72
N ASN A 11 13.87 -2.46 -5.94
CA ASN A 11 13.47 -3.60 -5.12
C ASN A 11 13.20 -3.28 -3.66
N THR A 12 12.84 -2.03 -3.36
CA THR A 12 12.47 -1.66 -1.99
C THR A 12 11.26 -2.48 -1.54
N PRO A 13 11.35 -3.21 -0.42
CA PRO A 13 10.22 -4.01 0.07
C PRO A 13 9.05 -3.10 0.45
N THR A 14 7.92 -3.30 -0.21
CA THR A 14 6.79 -2.38 -0.14
C THR A 14 5.51 -3.13 0.22
N ILE A 15 4.75 -2.58 1.14
CA ILE A 15 3.39 -3.02 1.43
C ILE A 15 2.43 -2.12 0.66
N VAL A 16 1.54 -2.71 -0.13
CA VAL A 16 0.54 -1.97 -0.91
C VAL A 16 -0.81 -2.11 -0.22
N VAL A 17 -1.42 -0.97 0.11
CA VAL A 17 -2.73 -0.94 0.77
C VAL A 17 -3.71 -0.19 -0.11
N HIS A 18 -4.86 -0.79 -0.37
CA HIS A 18 -5.94 -0.12 -1.08
C HIS A 18 -7.16 0.01 -0.18
N PRO A 19 -7.41 1.22 0.38
CA PRO A 19 -8.66 1.48 1.09
C PRO A 19 -9.82 1.58 0.10
N TYR A 20 -10.95 1.01 0.45
CA TYR A 20 -12.16 1.12 -0.36
C TYR A 20 -13.35 1.45 0.51
N ILE A 21 -14.31 2.20 -0.05
CA ILE A 21 -15.54 2.53 0.67
C ILE A 21 -16.42 1.30 0.66
N LYS A 22 -16.81 0.80 1.84
CA LYS A 22 -17.55 -0.45 2.00
C LYS A 22 -18.84 -0.50 1.18
N ARG A 23 -19.51 0.65 1.01
CA ARG A 23 -20.76 0.74 0.27
C ARG A 23 -20.57 0.96 -1.23
N SER A 24 -19.34 1.20 -1.64
CA SER A 24 -19.04 1.48 -3.04
C SER A 24 -19.15 0.22 -3.87
N ARG A 25 -19.73 0.37 -5.05
CA ARG A 25 -19.70 -0.69 -6.04
C ARG A 25 -18.48 -0.53 -6.89
N GLY A 26 -17.92 -1.60 -7.33
CA GLY A 26 -16.73 -1.58 -8.16
C GLY A 26 -15.77 -2.65 -7.75
N SER A 27 -14.78 -2.85 -8.57
CA SER A 27 -13.83 -3.92 -8.37
C SER A 27 -12.62 -3.42 -7.59
N LYS A 28 -12.72 -3.47 -6.26
CA LYS A 28 -11.60 -3.10 -5.38
C LYS A 28 -10.37 -3.96 -5.66
N GLU A 29 -10.59 -5.22 -6.04
CA GLU A 29 -9.52 -6.16 -6.36
C GLU A 29 -8.73 -5.70 -7.60
N ILE A 30 -9.43 -5.21 -8.62
CA ILE A 30 -8.79 -4.70 -9.83
C ILE A 30 -7.97 -3.46 -9.50
N LEU A 31 -8.52 -2.56 -8.67
CA LEU A 31 -7.79 -1.36 -8.27
C LEU A 31 -6.55 -1.68 -7.45
N LEU A 32 -6.62 -2.70 -6.60
CA LEU A 32 -5.45 -3.16 -5.87
C LEU A 32 -4.40 -3.73 -6.84
N GLU A 33 -4.80 -4.54 -7.81
CA GLU A 33 -3.88 -5.09 -8.80
C GLU A 33 -3.20 -3.98 -9.60
N GLU A 34 -3.94 -2.94 -9.98
CA GLU A 34 -3.38 -1.80 -10.69
C GLU A 34 -2.34 -1.08 -9.83
N ALA A 35 -2.62 -0.92 -8.54
CA ALA A 35 -1.66 -0.31 -7.62
C ALA A 35 -0.40 -1.14 -7.51
N ILE A 36 -0.52 -2.47 -7.42
CA ILE A 36 0.63 -3.37 -7.38
C ILE A 36 1.46 -3.24 -8.65
N LYS A 37 0.82 -3.22 -9.80
CA LYS A 37 1.53 -3.04 -11.07
C LYS A 37 2.26 -1.70 -11.13
N LEU A 38 1.63 -0.66 -10.59
CA LEU A 38 2.25 0.66 -10.56
C LEU A 38 3.52 0.67 -9.72
N VAL A 39 3.46 0.11 -8.51
CA VAL A 39 4.66 0.08 -7.65
C VAL A 39 5.75 -0.79 -8.28
N GLN A 40 5.40 -1.88 -8.93
CA GLN A 40 6.38 -2.70 -9.63
C GLN A 40 7.01 -1.96 -10.81
N ALA A 41 6.22 -1.15 -11.52
CA ALA A 41 6.71 -0.38 -12.64
C ALA A 41 7.76 0.67 -12.24
N ILE A 42 7.73 1.12 -11.00
CA ILE A 42 8.73 2.06 -10.46
C ILE A 42 9.77 1.35 -9.61
N ASN A 43 9.95 0.06 -9.82
CA ASN A 43 10.98 -0.78 -9.19
C ASN A 43 10.84 -0.96 -7.68
N LEU A 44 9.63 -0.87 -7.18
CA LEU A 44 9.34 -1.26 -5.80
C LEU A 44 8.94 -2.73 -5.78
N ASN A 45 9.30 -3.43 -4.73
CA ASN A 45 8.97 -4.85 -4.60
C ASN A 45 7.76 -5.01 -3.69
N CYS A 46 6.60 -5.36 -4.27
CA CYS A 46 5.40 -5.59 -3.48
C CYS A 46 5.52 -6.93 -2.75
N ILE A 47 5.77 -6.88 -1.45
CA ILE A 47 5.92 -8.08 -0.63
C ILE A 47 4.65 -8.45 0.10
N TYR A 48 3.67 -7.54 0.17
CA TYR A 48 2.40 -7.78 0.82
C TYR A 48 1.39 -6.76 0.32
N SER A 49 0.17 -7.19 0.11
CA SER A 49 -0.90 -6.29 -0.31
C SER A 49 -2.14 -6.54 0.52
N SER A 50 -2.93 -5.50 0.73
CA SER A 50 -4.12 -5.59 1.57
C SER A 50 -5.22 -4.65 1.09
N LEU A 51 -6.44 -5.14 1.17
CA LEU A 51 -7.65 -4.32 1.02
C LEU A 51 -8.13 -3.95 2.42
N VAL A 52 -8.56 -2.71 2.59
CA VAL A 52 -9.16 -2.28 3.86
C VAL A 52 -10.45 -1.51 3.57
N GLY A 53 -11.55 -1.99 4.16
CA GLY A 53 -12.84 -1.32 4.03
C GLY A 53 -12.95 -0.15 4.98
N ILE A 54 -13.36 1.00 4.46
CA ILE A 54 -13.58 2.21 5.25
C ILE A 54 -15.02 2.68 5.07
N ASP A 55 -15.56 3.38 6.07
CA ASP A 55 -16.95 3.85 6.02
C ASP A 55 -17.09 5.10 5.17
N SER A 56 -16.10 5.97 5.24
CA SER A 56 -16.08 7.21 4.45
C SER A 56 -14.64 7.69 4.31
N ILE A 57 -14.42 8.52 3.30
CA ILE A 57 -13.11 9.13 3.11
C ILE A 57 -12.98 10.33 4.04
N ASN A 58 -12.19 10.18 5.10
CA ASN A 58 -11.90 11.23 6.05
C ASN A 58 -10.39 11.20 6.32
N PRO A 59 -9.65 12.24 5.92
CA PRO A 59 -8.20 12.25 6.09
C PRO A 59 -7.72 12.00 7.52
N LYS A 60 -8.52 12.38 8.52
CA LYS A 60 -8.15 12.21 9.93
C LYS A 60 -8.38 10.78 10.42
N THR A 61 -9.31 10.05 9.80
CA THR A 61 -9.69 8.72 10.25
C THR A 61 -9.63 7.69 9.12
N TYR A 62 -8.80 7.96 8.13
CA TYR A 62 -8.68 7.14 6.93
C TYR A 62 -8.44 5.68 7.28
N LEU A 63 -7.48 5.44 8.15
CA LEU A 63 -7.21 4.11 8.66
C LEU A 63 -7.45 4.12 10.17
N LYS A 64 -8.29 3.19 10.63
CA LYS A 64 -8.57 3.05 12.05
C LYS A 64 -7.31 2.58 12.78
N SER A 65 -7.22 2.92 14.08
CA SER A 65 -6.05 2.62 14.88
C SER A 65 -5.69 1.14 14.90
N GLY A 66 -6.69 0.26 14.93
CA GLY A 66 -6.44 -1.18 14.89
C GLY A 66 -5.74 -1.62 13.62
N TYR A 67 -6.13 -1.04 12.48
CA TYR A 67 -5.48 -1.37 11.22
C TYR A 67 -4.07 -0.81 11.15
N VAL A 68 -3.85 0.38 11.70
CA VAL A 68 -2.51 0.98 11.76
C VAL A 68 -1.58 0.09 12.59
N ILE A 69 -2.07 -0.42 13.72
CA ILE A 69 -1.29 -1.36 14.54
C ILE A 69 -0.97 -2.62 13.76
N PHE A 70 -1.95 -3.16 13.04
CA PHE A 70 -1.74 -4.33 12.17
C PHE A 70 -0.66 -4.06 11.13
N LEU A 71 -0.70 -2.90 10.45
CA LEU A 71 0.31 -2.55 9.47
C LEU A 71 1.70 -2.40 10.07
N LYS A 72 1.79 -1.78 11.24
CA LYS A 72 3.08 -1.66 11.93
C LYS A 72 3.70 -3.01 12.21
N GLN A 73 2.88 -3.97 12.64
CA GLN A 73 3.36 -5.32 12.89
C GLN A 73 3.82 -5.99 11.60
N LYS A 74 3.08 -5.80 10.50
CA LYS A 74 3.48 -6.34 9.20
C LYS A 74 4.79 -5.75 8.71
N VAL A 75 5.01 -4.46 8.92
CA VAL A 75 6.27 -3.82 8.57
C VAL A 75 7.44 -4.51 9.29
N ILE A 76 7.27 -4.78 10.57
CA ILE A 76 8.30 -5.45 11.37
C ILE A 76 8.50 -6.88 10.90
N ASP A 77 7.41 -7.64 10.80
CA ASP A 77 7.46 -9.08 10.48
C ASP A 77 8.07 -9.34 9.10
N LEU A 78 7.78 -8.47 8.14
CA LEU A 78 8.19 -8.67 6.74
C LEU A 78 9.39 -7.80 6.36
N SER A 79 9.90 -7.01 7.28
CA SER A 79 11.01 -6.07 7.03
C SER A 79 10.69 -5.12 5.88
N ALA A 80 9.45 -4.67 5.82
CA ALA A 80 9.06 -3.69 4.79
C ALA A 80 9.68 -2.34 5.09
N GLU A 81 10.01 -1.61 4.02
CA GLU A 81 10.63 -0.29 4.14
C GLU A 81 9.70 0.83 3.69
N LEU A 82 8.61 0.47 3.02
CA LEU A 82 7.69 1.45 2.45
C LEU A 82 6.27 0.92 2.49
N ILE A 83 5.32 1.80 2.77
CA ILE A 83 3.90 1.52 2.61
C ILE A 83 3.36 2.42 1.52
N PHE A 84 2.78 1.83 0.47
CA PHE A 84 2.11 2.55 -0.60
C PHE A 84 0.62 2.52 -0.34
N LEU A 85 0.03 3.67 -0.06
CA LEU A 85 -1.39 3.81 0.19
C LEU A 85 -2.07 4.32 -1.08
N ASN A 86 -2.88 3.48 -1.70
CA ASN A 86 -3.53 3.80 -2.97
C ASN A 86 -4.84 4.55 -2.72
N THR A 87 -4.74 5.85 -2.62
CA THR A 87 -5.91 6.71 -2.35
C THR A 87 -6.26 7.59 -3.54
#